data_d9ae24dcf596bd92f54cb81685ac1119
#
_entry.id   d9ae24dcf596bd92f54cb81685ac1119
#
_cell.length_a   1.000
_cell.length_b   1.000
_cell.length_c   1.000
_cell.angle_alpha   90.00
_cell.angle_beta   90.00
_cell.angle_gamma   90.00
#
_symmetry.space_group_name_H-M   'P 1'
#
loop_
_entity.id
_entity.type
_entity.pdbx_description
1 polymer ?
#
loop_
_entity_poly.entity_id
_entity_poly.type
_entity_poly.pdbx_seq_one_letter_code
_entity_poly.pdbx_strand_id
1 'polypeptide(L)'
;DGQDALDIRGMRIDDVVSKIRGKKGTKVTLTVKKVNGAIQNITILRDEVLMEESFAKSAIVGKKGVMENVGYIYLPKFYADFDNNKGRFSFTDVAIEVNKLKKQGVNGIILDLRNNPGGSLNDVVKMGGLFIEEGPIVQVKSRGQEPYVMSDDDSGYGYDGPMVVLLNHQSASASEILAAALQDYKRAVIIGSTS
;
A
#
# COMPACT_ATOMS: atom_id res chain seq x y z
N ASP A 1 -33.81 -9.49 -1.99
CA ASP A 1 -33.92 -10.94 -1.91
C ASP A 1 -35.14 -11.41 -1.06
N GLY A 2 -36.27 -10.71 -1.10
CA GLY A 2 -37.50 -11.13 -0.44
C GLY A 2 -37.54 -11.02 1.09
N GLN A 3 -36.57 -10.34 1.69
CA GLN A 3 -36.60 -9.99 3.10
C GLN A 3 -37.22 -8.60 3.29
N ASP A 4 -37.95 -8.44 4.40
CA ASP A 4 -38.52 -7.16 4.79
C ASP A 4 -37.44 -6.08 4.93
N ALA A 5 -37.79 -4.84 4.60
CA ALA A 5 -36.87 -3.71 4.72
C ALA A 5 -36.48 -3.50 6.18
N LEU A 6 -35.19 -3.49 6.46
CA LEU A 6 -34.66 -3.22 7.78
C LEU A 6 -34.45 -1.71 7.96
N ASP A 7 -35.05 -1.14 9.00
CA ASP A 7 -34.78 0.25 9.39
C ASP A 7 -33.41 0.31 10.11
N ILE A 8 -32.49 1.03 9.52
CA ILE A 8 -31.10 1.19 10.01
C ILE A 8 -30.87 2.48 10.79
N ARG A 9 -31.91 3.29 11.01
CA ARG A 9 -31.79 4.55 11.77
C ARG A 9 -31.36 4.27 13.21
N GLY A 10 -30.34 4.97 13.67
CA GLY A 10 -29.79 4.79 15.02
C GLY A 10 -28.86 3.59 15.20
N MET A 11 -28.62 2.77 14.18
CA MET A 11 -27.64 1.69 14.22
C MET A 11 -26.21 2.26 14.09
N ARG A 12 -25.24 1.54 14.64
CA ARG A 12 -23.82 1.86 14.43
C ARG A 12 -23.45 1.64 12.97
N ILE A 13 -22.56 2.47 12.45
CA ILE A 13 -22.10 2.39 11.04
C ILE A 13 -21.57 0.99 10.70
N ASP A 14 -20.79 0.38 11.58
CA ASP A 14 -20.23 -0.95 11.35
C ASP A 14 -21.32 -2.03 11.19
N ASP A 15 -22.38 -1.94 12.00
CA ASP A 15 -23.52 -2.85 11.91
C ASP A 15 -24.28 -2.67 10.59
N VAL A 16 -24.44 -1.42 10.14
CA VAL A 16 -25.06 -1.10 8.85
C VAL A 16 -24.20 -1.63 7.71
N VAL A 17 -22.88 -1.39 7.74
CA VAL A 17 -21.94 -1.86 6.72
C VAL A 17 -21.96 -3.39 6.64
N SER A 18 -22.01 -4.11 7.77
CA SER A 18 -22.09 -5.58 7.79
C SER A 18 -23.32 -6.12 7.06
N LYS A 19 -24.44 -5.38 7.10
CA LYS A 19 -25.70 -5.76 6.42
C LYS A 19 -25.72 -5.39 4.94
N ILE A 20 -24.99 -4.32 4.55
CA ILE A 20 -24.82 -3.94 3.15
C ILE A 20 -23.88 -4.90 2.45
N ARG A 21 -22.78 -5.31 3.10
CA ARG A 21 -21.84 -6.31 2.58
C ARG A 21 -22.52 -7.66 2.43
N GLY A 22 -21.98 -8.49 1.54
CA GLY A 22 -22.45 -9.84 1.33
C GLY A 22 -21.75 -10.51 0.15
N LYS A 23 -22.16 -11.73 -0.17
CA LYS A 23 -21.54 -12.55 -1.21
C LYS A 23 -21.60 -11.85 -2.56
N LYS A 24 -20.49 -11.87 -3.33
CA LYS A 24 -20.40 -11.43 -4.72
C LYS A 24 -21.54 -12.01 -5.56
N GLY A 25 -22.13 -11.19 -6.43
CA GLY A 25 -23.24 -11.57 -7.29
C GLY A 25 -24.62 -11.51 -6.62
N THR A 26 -24.72 -11.23 -5.31
CA THR A 26 -26.01 -10.97 -4.65
C THR A 26 -26.39 -9.51 -4.73
N LYS A 27 -27.69 -9.19 -4.58
CA LYS A 27 -28.21 -7.82 -4.63
C LYS A 27 -28.53 -7.31 -3.24
N VAL A 28 -28.35 -6.02 -3.01
CA VAL A 28 -28.89 -5.28 -1.89
C VAL A 28 -29.62 -4.04 -2.39
N THR A 29 -30.80 -3.75 -1.87
CA THR A 29 -31.54 -2.54 -2.17
C THR A 29 -31.51 -1.60 -0.97
N LEU A 30 -31.03 -0.39 -1.18
CA LEU A 30 -30.94 0.66 -0.19
C LEU A 30 -32.00 1.73 -0.46
N THR A 31 -32.83 2.03 0.53
CA THR A 31 -33.70 3.21 0.51
C THR A 31 -32.92 4.38 1.10
N VAL A 32 -32.56 5.34 0.26
CA VAL A 32 -31.76 6.50 0.67
C VAL A 32 -32.55 7.80 0.55
N LYS A 33 -32.38 8.67 1.53
CA LYS A 33 -32.90 10.04 1.49
C LYS A 33 -31.78 10.97 1.02
N LYS A 34 -31.99 11.63 -0.11
CA LYS A 34 -31.04 12.62 -0.66
C LYS A 34 -31.07 13.93 0.14
N VAL A 35 -30.07 14.77 -0.06
CA VAL A 35 -29.94 16.09 0.58
C VAL A 35 -31.17 16.98 0.28
N ASN A 36 -31.74 16.87 -0.92
CA ASN A 36 -32.95 17.58 -1.33
C ASN A 36 -34.25 16.99 -0.76
N GLY A 37 -34.16 15.98 0.13
CA GLY A 37 -35.30 15.32 0.76
C GLY A 37 -35.93 14.19 -0.05
N ALA A 38 -35.62 14.01 -1.31
CA ALA A 38 -36.15 12.95 -2.15
C ALA A 38 -35.72 11.56 -1.65
N ILE A 39 -36.66 10.61 -1.63
CA ILE A 39 -36.40 9.21 -1.27
C ILE A 39 -36.22 8.43 -2.57
N GLN A 40 -35.17 7.62 -2.61
CA GLN A 40 -34.87 6.79 -3.77
C GLN A 40 -34.41 5.39 -3.34
N ASN A 41 -34.89 4.37 -4.03
CA ASN A 41 -34.39 3.01 -3.90
C ASN A 41 -33.25 2.80 -4.89
N ILE A 42 -32.09 2.35 -4.37
CA ILE A 42 -30.88 2.05 -5.14
C ILE A 42 -30.59 0.56 -4.96
N THR A 43 -30.65 -0.20 -6.04
CA THR A 43 -30.27 -1.61 -6.03
C THR A 43 -28.83 -1.74 -6.50
N ILE A 44 -27.98 -2.34 -5.65
CA ILE A 44 -26.57 -2.58 -5.91
C ILE A 44 -26.35 -4.08 -6.08
N LEU A 45 -25.73 -4.47 -7.17
CA LEU A 45 -25.17 -5.81 -7.32
C LEU A 45 -23.84 -5.84 -6.56
N ARG A 46 -23.73 -6.72 -5.56
CA ARG A 46 -22.48 -6.86 -4.80
C ARG A 46 -21.38 -7.45 -5.68
N ASP A 47 -20.25 -6.79 -5.70
CA ASP A 47 -19.05 -7.24 -6.38
C ASP A 47 -17.83 -6.93 -5.50
N GLU A 48 -16.67 -7.47 -5.86
CA GLU A 48 -15.39 -7.05 -5.27
C GLU A 48 -15.09 -5.63 -5.73
N VAL A 49 -15.06 -4.69 -4.78
CA VAL A 49 -14.65 -3.32 -5.07
C VAL A 49 -13.14 -3.25 -4.97
N LEU A 50 -12.48 -3.36 -6.12
CA LEU A 50 -11.06 -3.06 -6.23
C LEU A 50 -10.89 -1.55 -6.16
N MET A 51 -10.54 -1.05 -4.98
CA MET A 51 -10.14 0.36 -4.84
C MET A 51 -8.72 0.51 -5.39
N GLU A 52 -8.60 0.74 -6.69
CA GLU A 52 -7.28 0.91 -7.35
C GLU A 52 -6.43 2.01 -6.69
N GLU A 53 -7.05 2.97 -6.05
CA GLU A 53 -6.37 4.02 -5.28
C GLU A 53 -5.63 3.48 -4.04
N SER A 54 -5.99 2.29 -3.59
CA SER A 54 -5.36 1.62 -2.43
C SER A 54 -4.09 0.84 -2.78
N PHE A 55 -3.71 0.82 -4.05
CA PHE A 55 -2.55 0.06 -4.53
C PHE A 55 -1.40 0.98 -4.96
N ALA A 56 -0.21 0.40 -5.06
CA ALA A 56 0.97 1.10 -5.55
C ALA A 56 0.73 1.61 -6.98
N LYS A 57 1.20 2.83 -7.26
CA LYS A 57 1.11 3.48 -8.57
C LYS A 57 2.38 4.21 -8.89
N SER A 58 2.73 4.30 -10.16
CA SER A 58 3.85 5.12 -10.59
C SER A 58 3.48 6.16 -11.63
N ALA A 59 4.30 7.20 -11.67
CA ALA A 59 4.29 8.22 -12.69
C ALA A 59 5.73 8.68 -12.98
N ILE A 60 5.96 9.28 -14.16
CA ILE A 60 7.17 10.04 -14.40
C ILE A 60 6.90 11.48 -14.04
N VAL A 61 7.75 12.05 -13.22
CA VAL A 61 7.68 13.44 -12.77
C VAL A 61 8.95 14.18 -13.13
N GLY A 62 8.85 15.48 -13.22
CA GLY A 62 10.01 16.32 -13.48
C GLY A 62 9.63 17.73 -13.90
N LYS A 63 10.60 18.60 -13.89
CA LYS A 63 10.51 19.98 -14.39
C LYS A 63 11.58 20.18 -15.45
N LYS A 64 11.17 20.55 -16.66
CA LYS A 64 12.05 20.78 -17.80
C LYS A 64 13.21 21.70 -17.43
N GLY A 65 14.44 21.27 -17.73
CA GLY A 65 15.67 22.02 -17.47
C GLY A 65 16.14 22.06 -16.01
N VAL A 66 15.46 21.37 -15.09
CA VAL A 66 15.86 21.30 -13.67
C VAL A 66 16.08 19.86 -13.25
N MET A 67 15.07 19.03 -13.38
CA MET A 67 15.09 17.61 -13.05
C MET A 67 14.07 16.93 -13.96
N GLU A 68 14.53 16.13 -14.87
CA GLU A 68 13.68 15.47 -15.85
C GLU A 68 13.73 13.94 -15.64
N ASN A 69 12.65 13.28 -16.00
CA ASN A 69 12.57 11.83 -16.07
C ASN A 69 12.83 11.12 -14.73
N VAL A 70 12.16 11.56 -13.67
CA VAL A 70 12.22 10.91 -12.35
C VAL A 70 10.99 10.02 -12.17
N GLY A 71 11.22 8.76 -11.80
CA GLY A 71 10.16 7.85 -11.41
C GLY A 71 9.59 8.24 -10.05
N TYR A 72 8.29 8.30 -9.93
CA TYR A 72 7.58 8.51 -8.69
C TYR A 72 6.68 7.31 -8.43
N ILE A 73 6.84 6.67 -7.27
CA ILE A 73 6.01 5.54 -6.82
C ILE A 73 5.30 5.97 -5.54
N TYR A 74 3.99 5.95 -5.54
CA TYR A 74 3.17 6.13 -4.35
C TYR A 74 2.73 4.77 -3.81
N LEU A 75 3.05 4.49 -2.55
CA LEU A 75 2.64 3.29 -1.84
C LEU A 75 1.77 3.68 -0.63
N PRO A 76 0.44 3.51 -0.69
CA PRO A 76 -0.45 3.96 0.39
C PRO A 76 -0.43 3.06 1.62
N LYS A 77 -0.06 1.78 1.48
CA LYS A 77 0.00 0.79 2.56
C LYS A 77 0.83 -0.42 2.13
N PHE A 78 1.43 -1.14 3.08
CA PHE A 78 2.03 -2.46 2.84
C PHE A 78 0.94 -3.54 2.90
N TYR A 79 0.14 -3.62 1.84
CA TYR A 79 -0.95 -4.58 1.74
C TYR A 79 -0.45 -5.98 1.36
N ALA A 80 -1.12 -7.00 1.92
CA ALA A 80 -0.93 -8.41 1.57
C ALA A 80 -2.28 -9.13 1.72
N ASP A 81 -2.66 -9.89 0.72
CA ASP A 81 -3.87 -10.73 0.74
C ASP A 81 -3.44 -12.18 0.97
N PHE A 82 -3.49 -12.62 2.22
CA PHE A 82 -3.10 -13.97 2.63
C PHE A 82 -4.22 -15.01 2.42
N ASP A 83 -5.45 -14.56 2.27
CA ASP A 83 -6.62 -15.43 2.15
C ASP A 83 -6.84 -15.94 0.72
N ASN A 84 -6.16 -15.34 -0.24
CA ASN A 84 -6.32 -15.65 -1.66
C ASN A 84 -4.94 -15.86 -2.33
N ASN A 85 -4.69 -17.07 -2.82
CA ASN A 85 -3.44 -17.40 -3.57
C ASN A 85 -3.23 -16.54 -4.83
N LYS A 86 -4.24 -15.80 -5.28
CA LYS A 86 -4.18 -14.79 -6.34
C LYS A 86 -4.28 -13.36 -5.80
N GLY A 87 -4.11 -13.20 -4.49
CA GLY A 87 -4.17 -11.91 -3.83
C GLY A 87 -3.08 -10.95 -4.27
N ARG A 88 -3.30 -9.67 -4.06
CA ARG A 88 -2.31 -8.63 -4.36
C ARG A 88 -1.39 -8.42 -3.17
N PHE A 89 -0.11 -8.26 -3.47
CA PHE A 89 0.94 -7.98 -2.51
C PHE A 89 1.65 -6.67 -2.89
N SER A 90 1.87 -5.82 -1.92
CA SER A 90 2.49 -4.50 -2.13
C SER A 90 3.90 -4.62 -2.71
N PHE A 91 4.68 -5.61 -2.29
CA PHE A 91 5.98 -5.92 -2.86
C PHE A 91 5.89 -6.19 -4.36
N THR A 92 4.96 -7.07 -4.78
CA THR A 92 4.80 -7.43 -6.20
C THR A 92 4.42 -6.22 -7.06
N ASP A 93 3.48 -5.42 -6.57
CA ASP A 93 3.04 -4.24 -7.30
C ASP A 93 4.15 -3.19 -7.42
N VAL A 94 4.90 -2.94 -6.34
CA VAL A 94 6.06 -2.02 -6.39
C VAL A 94 7.15 -2.56 -7.32
N ALA A 95 7.42 -3.87 -7.32
CA ALA A 95 8.38 -4.48 -8.25
C ALA A 95 7.97 -4.27 -9.72
N ILE A 96 6.68 -4.40 -10.03
CA ILE A 96 6.13 -4.13 -11.35
C ILE A 96 6.34 -2.65 -11.73
N GLU A 97 6.02 -1.72 -10.83
CA GLU A 97 6.17 -0.29 -11.10
C GLU A 97 7.66 0.13 -11.23
N VAL A 98 8.55 -0.43 -10.42
CA VAL A 98 10.00 -0.25 -10.54
C VAL A 98 10.48 -0.72 -11.91
N ASN A 99 10.11 -1.94 -12.34
CA ASN A 99 10.50 -2.47 -13.65
C ASN A 99 9.96 -1.65 -14.81
N LYS A 100 8.75 -1.12 -14.69
CA LYS A 100 8.15 -0.21 -15.67
C LYS A 100 8.95 1.09 -15.78
N LEU A 101 9.30 1.71 -14.66
CA LEU A 101 10.12 2.93 -14.63
C LEU A 101 11.54 2.71 -15.16
N LYS A 102 12.18 1.58 -14.82
CA LYS A 102 13.48 1.17 -15.39
C LYS A 102 13.42 1.10 -16.93
N LYS A 103 12.40 0.46 -17.48
CA LYS A 103 12.21 0.36 -18.94
C LYS A 103 11.98 1.73 -19.60
N GLN A 104 11.46 2.69 -18.86
CA GLN A 104 11.27 4.08 -19.32
C GLN A 104 12.53 4.93 -19.16
N GLY A 105 13.62 4.37 -18.62
CA GLY A 105 14.92 5.03 -18.50
C GLY A 105 14.91 6.19 -17.50
N VAL A 106 14.25 6.05 -16.35
CA VAL A 106 14.23 7.10 -15.34
C VAL A 106 15.62 7.33 -14.71
N ASN A 107 15.93 8.58 -14.38
CA ASN A 107 17.21 8.99 -13.80
C ASN A 107 17.30 8.74 -12.27
N GLY A 108 16.19 8.46 -11.63
CA GLY A 108 16.08 8.20 -10.21
C GLY A 108 14.64 7.82 -9.84
N ILE A 109 14.44 7.27 -8.63
CA ILE A 109 13.12 6.91 -8.11
C ILE A 109 12.85 7.66 -6.80
N ILE A 110 11.65 8.22 -6.69
CA ILE A 110 11.06 8.70 -5.45
C ILE A 110 10.02 7.67 -5.00
N LEU A 111 10.23 7.06 -3.83
CA LEU A 111 9.25 6.21 -3.17
C LEU A 111 8.51 7.04 -2.11
N ASP A 112 7.24 7.29 -2.32
CA ASP A 112 6.43 8.09 -1.41
C ASP A 112 5.65 7.20 -0.44
N LEU A 113 6.06 7.23 0.82
CA LEU A 113 5.45 6.54 1.96
C LEU A 113 4.73 7.52 2.89
N ARG A 114 4.49 8.76 2.48
CA ARG A 114 3.73 9.71 3.31
C ARG A 114 2.31 9.22 3.50
N ASN A 115 1.81 9.30 4.72
CA ASN A 115 0.50 8.78 5.16
C ASN A 115 0.36 7.25 5.05
N ASN A 116 1.46 6.52 4.90
CA ASN A 116 1.45 5.05 4.87
C ASN A 116 1.60 4.50 6.30
N PRO A 117 0.54 3.91 6.89
CA PRO A 117 0.56 3.44 8.28
C PRO A 117 1.34 2.12 8.47
N GLY A 118 1.98 1.61 7.42
CA GLY A 118 2.65 0.31 7.45
C GLY A 118 1.81 -0.84 6.90
N GLY A 119 1.99 -2.02 7.44
CA GLY A 119 1.26 -3.24 7.05
C GLY A 119 2.12 -4.50 7.13
N SER A 120 2.17 -5.29 6.06
CA SER A 120 2.83 -6.59 6.02
C SER A 120 4.34 -6.52 6.27
N LEU A 121 4.81 -7.19 7.32
CA LEU A 121 6.22 -7.31 7.62
C LEU A 121 6.98 -8.12 6.55
N ASN A 122 6.35 -9.17 6.02
CA ASN A 122 6.97 -9.96 4.95
C ASN A 122 7.14 -9.15 3.66
N ASP A 123 6.15 -8.31 3.32
CA ASP A 123 6.24 -7.44 2.14
C ASP A 123 7.32 -6.38 2.29
N VAL A 124 7.49 -5.79 3.48
CA VAL A 124 8.55 -4.78 3.67
C VAL A 124 9.93 -5.39 3.55
N VAL A 125 10.14 -6.62 4.04
CA VAL A 125 11.43 -7.32 3.90
C VAL A 125 11.74 -7.56 2.42
N LYS A 126 10.81 -8.15 1.67
CA LYS A 126 10.96 -8.37 0.23
C LYS A 126 11.12 -7.06 -0.55
N MET A 127 10.44 -6.01 -0.11
CA MET A 127 10.56 -4.69 -0.74
C MET A 127 11.94 -4.06 -0.50
N GLY A 128 12.52 -4.27 0.68
CA GLY A 128 13.91 -3.87 0.95
C GLY A 128 14.86 -4.51 -0.06
N GLY A 129 14.71 -5.79 -0.33
CA GLY A 129 15.51 -6.54 -1.29
C GLY A 129 15.42 -6.04 -2.74
N LEU A 130 14.36 -5.30 -3.12
CA LEU A 130 14.36 -4.62 -4.44
C LEU A 130 15.47 -3.57 -4.57
N PHE A 131 15.95 -3.05 -3.47
CA PHE A 131 16.80 -1.85 -3.43
C PHE A 131 18.17 -2.08 -2.80
N ILE A 132 18.40 -3.19 -2.10
CA ILE A 132 19.71 -3.60 -1.59
C ILE A 132 20.21 -4.82 -2.35
N GLU A 133 21.48 -5.17 -2.18
CA GLU A 133 22.06 -6.35 -2.83
C GLU A 133 21.68 -7.63 -2.10
N GLU A 134 21.84 -7.64 -0.79
CA GLU A 134 21.44 -8.70 0.13
C GLU A 134 21.59 -8.22 1.59
N GLY A 135 20.99 -8.93 2.52
CA GLY A 135 21.24 -8.77 3.94
C GLY A 135 20.06 -8.38 4.81
N PRO A 136 20.30 -8.10 6.10
CA PRO A 136 19.25 -7.89 7.08
C PRO A 136 18.43 -6.62 6.84
N ILE A 137 17.11 -6.74 6.93
CA ILE A 137 16.15 -5.64 6.80
C ILE A 137 15.60 -5.22 8.15
N VAL A 138 15.24 -6.21 8.99
CA VAL A 138 14.64 -5.95 10.30
C VAL A 138 14.98 -7.08 11.28
N GLN A 139 15.08 -6.71 12.54
CA GLN A 139 15.27 -7.65 13.64
C GLN A 139 14.05 -7.62 14.56
N VAL A 140 13.51 -8.80 14.85
CA VAL A 140 12.39 -8.98 15.77
C VAL A 140 12.89 -9.65 17.05
N LYS A 141 12.66 -9.01 18.20
CA LYS A 141 13.03 -9.57 19.51
C LYS A 141 11.78 -9.72 20.38
N SER A 142 11.50 -10.94 20.79
CA SER A 142 10.49 -11.26 21.79
C SER A 142 11.11 -11.51 23.17
N ARG A 143 10.31 -11.27 24.22
CA ARG A 143 10.78 -11.47 25.61
C ARG A 143 11.19 -12.93 25.82
N GLY A 144 12.43 -13.14 26.26
CA GLY A 144 12.96 -14.48 26.55
C GLY A 144 13.34 -15.33 25.34
N GLN A 145 13.37 -14.73 24.15
CA GLN A 145 13.81 -15.39 22.92
C GLN A 145 15.03 -14.66 22.33
N GLU A 146 15.84 -15.41 21.56
CA GLU A 146 16.89 -14.80 20.75
C GLU A 146 16.27 -13.96 19.64
N PRO A 147 16.92 -12.86 19.24
CA PRO A 147 16.46 -12.03 18.13
C PRO A 147 16.37 -12.84 16.85
N TYR A 148 15.26 -12.70 16.14
CA TYR A 148 15.07 -13.23 14.80
C TYR A 148 15.33 -12.14 13.77
N VAL A 149 16.27 -12.39 12.85
CA VAL A 149 16.61 -11.45 11.77
C VAL A 149 15.88 -11.87 10.51
N MET A 150 15.20 -10.92 9.88
CA MET A 150 14.59 -11.10 8.57
C MET A 150 15.46 -10.36 7.56
N SER A 151 15.95 -11.11 6.60
CA SER A 151 16.90 -10.64 5.58
C SER A 151 16.31 -10.78 4.18
N ASP A 152 16.88 -10.04 3.26
CA ASP A 152 16.84 -10.38 1.85
C ASP A 152 17.97 -11.38 1.58
N ASP A 153 17.61 -12.54 1.08
CA ASP A 153 18.55 -13.64 0.79
C ASP A 153 18.82 -13.75 -0.74
N ASP A 154 18.20 -12.89 -1.54
CA ASP A 154 18.44 -12.82 -2.97
C ASP A 154 19.66 -11.94 -3.25
N SER A 155 20.58 -12.42 -4.10
CA SER A 155 21.68 -11.58 -4.56
C SER A 155 21.25 -10.75 -5.77
N GLY A 156 21.26 -9.43 -5.61
CA GLY A 156 21.10 -8.49 -6.72
C GLY A 156 20.02 -7.45 -6.51
N TYR A 157 20.21 -6.31 -7.13
CA TYR A 157 19.29 -5.19 -7.07
C TYR A 157 18.13 -5.32 -8.06
N GLY A 158 16.91 -5.13 -7.61
CA GLY A 158 15.78 -4.79 -8.48
C GLY A 158 15.98 -3.42 -9.15
N TYR A 159 16.53 -2.47 -8.37
CA TYR A 159 16.90 -1.13 -8.84
C TYR A 159 18.09 -0.59 -8.04
N ASP A 160 19.16 -0.22 -8.71
CA ASP A 160 20.43 0.28 -8.16
C ASP A 160 20.68 1.79 -8.39
N GLY A 161 19.80 2.46 -9.13
CA GLY A 161 19.89 3.90 -9.44
C GLY A 161 19.59 4.81 -8.24
N PRO A 162 19.74 6.14 -8.37
CA PRO A 162 19.46 7.11 -7.31
C PRO A 162 18.06 6.99 -6.74
N MET A 163 17.92 7.07 -5.40
CA MET A 163 16.65 6.87 -4.72
C MET A 163 16.42 7.85 -3.58
N VAL A 164 15.18 8.30 -3.47
CA VAL A 164 14.66 9.11 -2.36
C VAL A 164 13.43 8.41 -1.78
N VAL A 165 13.31 8.41 -0.45
CA VAL A 165 12.11 7.97 0.25
C VAL A 165 11.48 9.18 0.95
N LEU A 166 10.18 9.38 0.74
CA LEU A 166 9.43 10.45 1.42
C LEU A 166 8.63 9.87 2.59
N LEU A 167 8.76 10.50 3.75
CA LEU A 167 8.04 10.17 4.98
C LEU A 167 7.33 11.40 5.54
N ASN A 168 6.33 11.16 6.41
CA ASN A 168 5.75 12.19 7.27
C ASN A 168 5.31 11.59 8.61
N HIS A 169 4.78 12.42 9.50
CA HIS A 169 4.33 12.01 10.84
C HIS A 169 3.24 10.92 10.86
N GLN A 170 2.63 10.59 9.73
CA GLN A 170 1.67 9.50 9.60
C GLN A 170 2.29 8.24 8.97
N SER A 171 3.56 8.30 8.58
CA SER A 171 4.30 7.11 8.17
C SER A 171 4.65 6.29 9.40
N ALA A 172 4.31 5.00 9.42
CA ALA A 172 4.50 4.17 10.61
C ALA A 172 4.87 2.74 10.29
N SER A 173 5.44 2.01 11.28
CA SER A 173 5.66 0.57 11.24
C SER A 173 6.50 0.13 10.02
N ALA A 174 5.95 -0.63 9.06
CA ALA A 174 6.66 -1.10 7.87
C ALA A 174 7.29 0.05 7.05
N SER A 175 6.68 1.24 7.03
CA SER A 175 7.25 2.44 6.39
C SER A 175 8.55 2.88 7.05
N GLU A 176 8.59 2.85 8.37
CA GLU A 176 9.79 3.19 9.16
C GLU A 176 10.87 2.13 9.02
N ILE A 177 10.48 0.84 9.04
CA ILE A 177 11.40 -0.29 8.81
C ILE A 177 12.10 -0.15 7.46
N LEU A 178 11.36 0.07 6.38
CA LEU A 178 11.95 0.22 5.05
C LEU A 178 12.87 1.43 4.97
N ALA A 179 12.41 2.58 5.47
CA ALA A 179 13.19 3.80 5.44
C ALA A 179 14.48 3.68 6.25
N ALA A 180 14.42 3.09 7.45
CA ALA A 180 15.58 2.86 8.30
C ALA A 180 16.58 1.90 7.62
N ALA A 181 16.13 0.77 7.09
CA ALA A 181 16.98 -0.16 6.38
C ALA A 181 17.69 0.51 5.20
N LEU A 182 16.94 1.21 4.32
CA LEU A 182 17.53 1.90 3.17
C LEU A 182 18.48 3.03 3.57
N GLN A 183 18.25 3.67 4.72
CA GLN A 183 19.16 4.68 5.29
C GLN A 183 20.45 4.03 5.79
N ASP A 184 20.36 2.95 6.55
CA ASP A 184 21.52 2.23 7.13
C ASP A 184 22.43 1.67 6.02
N TYR A 185 21.84 1.14 4.96
CA TYR A 185 22.57 0.72 3.75
C TYR A 185 23.07 1.89 2.90
N LYS A 186 22.77 3.15 3.26
CA LYS A 186 23.08 4.34 2.46
C LYS A 186 22.52 4.26 1.03
N ARG A 187 21.42 3.54 0.89
CA ARG A 187 20.82 3.24 -0.40
C ARG A 187 19.88 4.34 -0.88
N ALA A 188 19.26 5.06 0.02
CA ALA A 188 18.33 6.14 -0.28
C ALA A 188 18.56 7.36 0.60
N VAL A 189 18.20 8.53 0.08
CA VAL A 189 18.05 9.75 0.87
C VAL A 189 16.64 9.77 1.46
N ILE A 190 16.52 9.89 2.77
CA ILE A 190 15.24 9.97 3.46
C ILE A 190 14.87 11.44 3.66
N ILE A 191 13.69 11.84 3.18
CA ILE A 191 13.20 13.22 3.24
C ILE A 191 11.82 13.27 3.87
N GLY A 192 11.62 14.16 4.83
CA GLY A 192 10.30 14.38 5.43
C GLY A 192 10.36 14.95 6.84
N SER A 193 9.25 14.84 7.54
CA SER A 193 9.16 15.08 8.97
C SER A 193 9.38 13.80 9.76
N THR A 194 9.64 13.92 11.06
CA THR A 194 9.69 12.78 11.99
C THR A 194 8.40 11.95 11.89
N SER A 195 8.54 10.66 11.77
CA SER A 195 7.46 9.66 11.77
C SER A 195 7.07 9.27 13.18
#